data_ab6b7c38dc7773910e84d3434b78c0d8
#
_entry.id   ab6b7c38dc7773910e84d3434b78c0d8
#
_cell.length_a   1.000
_cell.length_b   1.000
_cell.length_c   1.000
_cell.angle_alpha   90.00
_cell.angle_beta   90.00
_cell.angle_gamma   90.00
#
_symmetry.space_group_name_H-M   'P 1'
#
loop_
_entity.id
_entity.type
_entity.pdbx_description
1 polymer ?
#
loop_
_entity_poly.entity_id
_entity_poly.type
_entity_poly.pdbx_seq_one_letter_code
_entity_poly.pdbx_strand_id
1 'polypeptide(L)'
;MIISNQHQFIFLKTQKTGGTSVELALSNLCGAGDVITPLSEADRGIGCFKAPQNYGIPKQFQPKLASFYHFLGFSKRVAGLTFHQHMSATNLRARMDPHLFDSYKKVTIIRNAWDREVSLYFWSTRNLKNPPKFHEFASRYVTNPDRKTFQIYSIGGKVVADTILRHENLATDYTAFVSSLGIAEVSSLPNAKGSFRTAESRDYRSFYDKRSIEAVRNRQRREIEYFNMTFE
;
A
#
# COMPACT_ATOMS: atom_id res chain seq x y z
N MET A 1 -3.34 1.96 -5.86
CA MET A 1 -4.61 1.32 -5.50
C MET A 1 -5.43 1.10 -6.76
N ILE A 2 -6.12 -0.02 -6.88
CA ILE A 2 -6.97 -0.36 -8.03
C ILE A 2 -8.35 -0.76 -7.50
N ILE A 3 -9.42 -0.36 -8.23
CA ILE A 3 -10.76 -0.91 -8.09
C ILE A 3 -11.11 -1.47 -9.47
N SER A 4 -11.15 -2.79 -9.61
CA SER A 4 -11.52 -3.42 -10.87
C SER A 4 -12.99 -3.83 -10.84
N ASN A 5 -13.79 -3.13 -11.62
CA ASN A 5 -15.20 -3.48 -11.85
C ASN A 5 -15.28 -4.70 -12.78
N GLN A 6 -14.32 -4.84 -13.71
CA GLN A 6 -14.26 -5.95 -14.65
C GLN A 6 -14.04 -7.30 -13.96
N HIS A 7 -13.14 -7.34 -12.96
CA HIS A 7 -12.76 -8.56 -12.25
C HIS A 7 -13.22 -8.58 -10.79
N GLN A 8 -14.03 -7.59 -10.38
CA GLN A 8 -14.66 -7.48 -9.06
C GLN A 8 -13.66 -7.62 -7.90
N PHE A 9 -12.54 -6.90 -7.98
CA PHE A 9 -11.57 -6.83 -6.89
C PHE A 9 -11.15 -5.41 -6.54
N ILE A 10 -10.65 -5.23 -5.31
CA ILE A 10 -10.05 -4.00 -4.80
C ILE A 10 -8.63 -4.32 -4.31
N PHE A 11 -7.61 -3.69 -4.90
CA PHE A 11 -6.24 -3.75 -4.42
C PHE A 11 -5.98 -2.64 -3.40
N LEU A 12 -5.94 -3.00 -2.12
CA LEU A 12 -5.64 -2.12 -0.99
C LEU A 12 -4.11 -2.04 -0.83
N LYS A 13 -3.49 -1.05 -1.48
CA LYS A 13 -2.03 -0.92 -1.54
C LYS A 13 -1.44 -0.42 -0.24
N THR A 14 -0.66 -1.26 0.43
CA THR A 14 0.11 -0.92 1.63
C THR A 14 1.48 -0.31 1.28
N GLN A 15 2.11 0.34 2.27
CA GLN A 15 3.40 1.02 2.06
C GLN A 15 4.56 0.06 2.25
N LYS A 16 5.57 0.15 1.38
CA LYS A 16 6.86 -0.57 1.47
C LYS A 16 6.77 -2.10 1.49
N THR A 17 5.76 -2.64 0.80
CA THR A 17 5.46 -4.08 0.71
C THR A 17 5.62 -4.66 -0.70
N GLY A 18 6.25 -3.94 -1.64
CA GLY A 18 6.30 -4.35 -3.05
C GLY A 18 5.04 -3.99 -3.85
N GLY A 19 4.11 -3.24 -3.26
CA GLY A 19 2.81 -2.90 -3.84
C GLY A 19 2.85 -2.19 -5.18
N THR A 20 3.95 -1.51 -5.55
CA THR A 20 4.08 -0.89 -6.88
C THR A 20 4.19 -1.93 -7.97
N SER A 21 4.99 -2.98 -7.78
CA SER A 21 5.12 -4.08 -8.75
C SER A 21 3.77 -4.78 -8.99
N VAL A 22 3.03 -5.06 -7.92
CA VAL A 22 1.70 -5.67 -8.00
C VAL A 22 0.68 -4.72 -8.64
N GLU A 23 0.67 -3.43 -8.27
CA GLU A 23 -0.23 -2.44 -8.89
C GLU A 23 0.00 -2.31 -10.39
N LEU A 24 1.25 -2.29 -10.83
CA LEU A 24 1.60 -2.24 -12.24
C LEU A 24 1.10 -3.48 -12.97
N ALA A 25 1.36 -4.68 -12.46
CA ALA A 25 0.91 -5.92 -13.06
C ALA A 25 -0.63 -6.01 -13.11
N LEU A 26 -1.32 -5.68 -12.01
CA LEU A 26 -2.79 -5.66 -11.96
C LEU A 26 -3.40 -4.59 -12.87
N SER A 27 -2.71 -3.47 -13.11
CA SER A 27 -3.22 -2.43 -13.99
C SER A 27 -3.43 -2.91 -15.42
N ASN A 28 -2.61 -3.87 -15.89
CA ASN A 28 -2.76 -4.46 -17.23
C ASN A 28 -4.04 -5.29 -17.38
N LEU A 29 -4.59 -5.79 -16.28
CA LEU A 29 -5.85 -6.55 -16.25
C LEU A 29 -7.09 -5.64 -16.23
N CYS A 30 -6.91 -4.34 -15.98
CA CYS A 30 -8.02 -3.40 -15.82
C CYS A 30 -8.67 -3.05 -17.16
N GLY A 31 -9.99 -2.92 -17.17
CA GLY A 31 -10.79 -2.39 -18.27
C GLY A 31 -10.96 -0.87 -18.22
N ALA A 32 -11.68 -0.31 -19.19
CA ALA A 32 -11.92 1.13 -19.29
C ALA A 32 -12.73 1.70 -18.11
N GLY A 33 -13.61 0.89 -17.49
CA GLY A 33 -14.43 1.29 -16.35
C GLY A 33 -13.74 1.13 -14.98
N ASP A 34 -12.51 0.64 -14.94
CA ASP A 34 -11.79 0.39 -13.69
C ASP A 34 -11.09 1.65 -13.18
N VAL A 35 -10.83 1.71 -11.86
CA VAL A 35 -10.10 2.80 -11.23
C VAL A 35 -8.64 2.41 -11.05
N ILE A 36 -7.73 3.25 -11.57
CA ILE A 36 -6.29 3.13 -11.34
C ILE A 36 -5.79 4.47 -10.77
N THR A 37 -5.28 4.46 -9.54
CA THR A 37 -4.78 5.68 -8.91
C THR A 37 -3.41 6.08 -9.46
N PRO A 38 -3.08 7.39 -9.52
CA PRO A 38 -1.77 7.85 -9.94
C PRO A 38 -0.64 7.25 -9.08
N LEU A 39 0.44 6.84 -9.72
CA LEU A 39 1.68 6.49 -9.05
C LEU A 39 2.40 7.75 -8.52
N SER A 40 3.27 7.58 -7.54
CA SER A 40 4.16 8.67 -7.11
C SER A 40 5.11 9.06 -8.25
N GLU A 41 5.63 10.29 -8.24
CA GLU A 41 6.59 10.74 -9.26
C GLU A 41 7.83 9.84 -9.33
N ALA A 42 8.29 9.34 -8.17
CA ALA A 42 9.40 8.40 -8.08
C ALA A 42 9.11 7.02 -8.72
N ASP A 43 7.86 6.72 -9.02
CA ASP A 43 7.42 5.45 -9.61
C ASP A 43 7.04 5.62 -11.10
N ARG A 44 7.10 6.84 -11.65
CA ARG A 44 6.87 7.11 -13.06
C ARG A 44 8.05 6.59 -13.90
N GLY A 45 7.76 5.99 -15.03
CA GLY A 45 8.78 5.47 -15.95
C GLY A 45 9.18 4.00 -15.73
N ILE A 46 8.54 3.30 -14.82
CA ILE A 46 8.74 1.86 -14.63
C ILE A 46 7.85 1.09 -15.63
N GLY A 47 8.37 0.85 -16.85
CA GLY A 47 7.74 -0.06 -17.83
C GLY A 47 6.48 0.47 -18.52
N CYS A 48 5.89 -0.37 -19.39
CA CYS A 48 4.62 -0.09 -20.10
C CYS A 48 3.44 -0.62 -19.29
N PHE A 49 2.75 0.26 -18.57
CA PHE A 49 1.58 -0.07 -17.76
C PHE A 49 0.44 0.89 -18.07
N LYS A 50 -0.80 0.47 -17.75
CA LYS A 50 -1.94 1.36 -17.97
C LYS A 50 -1.80 2.66 -17.17
N ALA A 51 -2.12 3.75 -17.83
CA ALA A 51 -2.15 5.07 -17.22
C ALA A 51 -3.21 5.15 -16.11
N PRO A 52 -3.05 6.06 -15.13
CA PRO A 52 -4.08 6.34 -14.14
C PRO A 52 -5.39 6.74 -14.81
N GLN A 53 -6.50 6.15 -14.35
CA GLN A 53 -7.83 6.40 -14.90
C GLN A 53 -8.90 6.39 -13.81
N ASN A 54 -10.01 7.08 -14.04
CA ASN A 54 -11.25 7.09 -13.23
C ASN A 54 -11.06 7.31 -11.73
N TYR A 55 -9.97 7.92 -11.29
CA TYR A 55 -9.65 8.08 -9.87
C TYR A 55 -10.35 9.28 -9.20
N GLY A 56 -11.20 10.01 -9.91
CA GLY A 56 -12.11 11.01 -9.32
C GLY A 56 -13.20 10.32 -8.50
N ILE A 57 -13.46 10.80 -7.27
CA ILE A 57 -14.56 10.30 -6.45
C ILE A 57 -15.88 10.85 -6.99
N PRO A 58 -16.89 10.00 -7.26
CA PRO A 58 -18.20 10.44 -7.71
C PRO A 58 -18.83 11.45 -6.72
N LYS A 59 -19.55 12.45 -7.24
CA LYS A 59 -20.07 13.59 -6.44
C LYS A 59 -20.86 13.15 -5.21
N GLN A 60 -21.69 12.12 -5.32
CA GLN A 60 -22.50 11.59 -4.22
C GLN A 60 -21.69 11.02 -3.06
N PHE A 61 -20.43 10.64 -3.29
CA PHE A 61 -19.53 10.06 -2.28
C PHE A 61 -18.44 11.05 -1.81
N GLN A 62 -18.46 12.29 -2.30
CA GLN A 62 -17.50 13.33 -1.88
C GLN A 62 -17.87 13.87 -0.49
N PRO A 63 -16.89 14.31 0.33
CA PRO A 63 -17.17 15.02 1.57
C PRO A 63 -17.97 16.30 1.29
N LYS A 64 -18.90 16.65 2.18
CA LYS A 64 -19.76 17.87 2.03
C LYS A 64 -18.97 19.16 1.78
N LEU A 65 -17.78 19.30 2.38
CA LEU A 65 -16.93 20.49 2.24
C LEU A 65 -15.78 20.30 1.22
N ALA A 66 -15.78 19.23 0.43
CA ALA A 66 -14.67 18.93 -0.47
C ALA A 66 -14.42 20.05 -1.49
N SER A 67 -15.48 20.57 -2.12
CA SER A 67 -15.38 21.68 -3.09
C SER A 67 -14.88 22.97 -2.44
N PHE A 68 -15.28 23.26 -1.21
CA PHE A 68 -14.84 24.43 -0.45
C PHE A 68 -13.35 24.35 -0.10
N TYR A 69 -12.87 23.20 0.39
CA TYR A 69 -11.44 23.00 0.64
C TYR A 69 -10.61 23.08 -0.63
N HIS A 70 -11.13 22.55 -1.74
CA HIS A 70 -10.45 22.68 -3.02
C HIS A 70 -10.40 24.14 -3.51
N PHE A 71 -11.48 24.88 -3.34
CA PHE A 71 -11.52 26.33 -3.62
C PHE A 71 -10.50 27.11 -2.79
N LEU A 72 -10.27 26.74 -1.54
CA LEU A 72 -9.22 27.30 -0.67
C LEU A 72 -7.80 26.88 -1.04
N GLY A 73 -7.60 26.23 -2.19
CA GLY A 73 -6.27 25.85 -2.68
C GLY A 73 -5.73 24.50 -2.20
N PHE A 74 -6.51 23.73 -1.42
CA PHE A 74 -6.11 22.38 -1.08
C PHE A 74 -6.09 21.46 -2.31
N SER A 75 -5.11 20.56 -2.40
CA SER A 75 -5.06 19.58 -3.48
C SER A 75 -6.33 18.72 -3.50
N LYS A 76 -6.74 18.24 -4.68
CA LYS A 76 -7.90 17.34 -4.84
C LYS A 76 -7.86 16.13 -3.91
N ARG A 77 -6.67 15.59 -3.63
CA ARG A 77 -6.47 14.50 -2.68
C ARG A 77 -6.81 14.90 -1.24
N VAL A 78 -6.28 16.03 -0.77
CA VAL A 78 -6.52 16.55 0.59
C VAL A 78 -7.98 16.93 0.76
N ALA A 79 -8.58 17.55 -0.25
CA ALA A 79 -10.01 17.85 -0.27
C ALA A 79 -10.92 16.61 -0.33
N GLY A 80 -10.37 15.41 -0.58
CA GLY A 80 -11.14 14.18 -0.66
C GLY A 80 -11.93 14.03 -1.96
N LEU A 81 -11.43 14.60 -3.05
CA LEU A 81 -12.05 14.56 -4.38
C LEU A 81 -11.52 13.42 -5.25
N THR A 82 -10.45 12.77 -4.84
CA THR A 82 -9.82 11.68 -5.60
C THR A 82 -9.49 10.47 -4.73
N PHE A 83 -9.63 9.29 -5.32
CA PHE A 83 -9.00 8.09 -4.83
C PHE A 83 -7.47 8.25 -4.90
N HIS A 84 -6.76 7.69 -3.95
CA HIS A 84 -5.30 7.77 -3.90
C HIS A 84 -4.68 6.49 -3.35
N GLN A 85 -3.40 6.29 -3.63
CA GLN A 85 -2.63 5.20 -3.02
C GLN A 85 -2.72 5.26 -1.49
N HIS A 86 -2.69 4.12 -0.84
CA HIS A 86 -2.69 4.00 0.62
C HIS A 86 -3.93 4.61 1.31
N MET A 87 -5.06 4.75 0.62
CA MET A 87 -6.34 5.12 1.24
C MET A 87 -6.75 4.02 2.24
N SER A 88 -7.20 4.41 3.43
CA SER A 88 -7.70 3.44 4.41
C SER A 88 -9.01 2.79 3.93
N ALA A 89 -9.23 1.53 4.31
CA ALA A 89 -10.45 0.80 3.94
C ALA A 89 -11.72 1.54 4.40
N THR A 90 -11.70 2.16 5.58
CA THR A 90 -12.81 2.99 6.07
C THR A 90 -13.12 4.15 5.12
N ASN A 91 -12.08 4.89 4.71
CA ASN A 91 -12.27 6.01 3.79
C ASN A 91 -12.68 5.55 2.40
N LEU A 92 -12.13 4.44 1.93
CA LEU A 92 -12.48 3.89 0.63
C LEU A 92 -13.95 3.46 0.60
N ARG A 93 -14.41 2.71 1.60
CA ARG A 93 -15.81 2.28 1.72
C ARG A 93 -16.78 3.48 1.78
N ALA A 94 -16.38 4.57 2.45
CA ALA A 94 -17.17 5.80 2.50
C ALA A 94 -17.15 6.65 1.21
N ARG A 95 -16.27 6.33 0.24
CA ARG A 95 -16.06 7.09 -0.99
C ARG A 95 -16.49 6.35 -2.26
N MET A 96 -17.02 5.16 -2.13
CA MET A 96 -17.59 4.37 -3.23
C MET A 96 -18.91 3.73 -2.77
N ASP A 97 -19.60 3.09 -3.69
CA ASP A 97 -20.79 2.33 -3.33
C ASP A 97 -20.43 1.24 -2.30
N PRO A 98 -21.03 1.26 -1.09
CA PRO A 98 -20.75 0.29 -0.05
C PRO A 98 -21.03 -1.16 -0.48
N HIS A 99 -22.05 -1.39 -1.32
CA HIS A 99 -22.38 -2.73 -1.81
C HIS A 99 -21.27 -3.27 -2.72
N LEU A 100 -20.70 -2.43 -3.59
CA LEU A 100 -19.55 -2.80 -4.41
C LEU A 100 -18.30 -3.04 -3.55
N PHE A 101 -18.06 -2.19 -2.56
CA PHE A 101 -16.95 -2.41 -1.62
C PHE A 101 -17.09 -3.75 -0.90
N ASP A 102 -18.27 -4.04 -0.39
CA ASP A 102 -18.51 -5.25 0.41
C ASP A 102 -18.48 -6.53 -0.45
N SER A 103 -18.94 -6.48 -1.71
CA SER A 103 -19.00 -7.63 -2.62
C SER A 103 -17.69 -7.94 -3.34
N TYR A 104 -16.86 -6.93 -3.64
CA TYR A 104 -15.61 -7.15 -4.36
C TYR A 104 -14.56 -7.83 -3.48
N LYS A 105 -13.78 -8.74 -4.08
CA LYS A 105 -12.66 -9.39 -3.41
C LYS A 105 -11.56 -8.39 -3.09
N LYS A 106 -11.28 -8.15 -1.83
CA LYS A 106 -10.24 -7.23 -1.37
C LYS A 106 -8.92 -7.97 -1.20
N VAL A 107 -7.88 -7.47 -1.85
CA VAL A 107 -6.52 -8.00 -1.78
C VAL A 107 -5.56 -6.95 -1.26
N THR A 108 -4.65 -7.35 -0.39
CA THR A 108 -3.58 -6.49 0.14
C THR A 108 -2.26 -7.23 0.23
N ILE A 109 -1.18 -6.50 0.50
CA ILE A 109 0.16 -7.08 0.70
C ILE A 109 0.61 -6.75 2.11
N ILE A 110 1.11 -7.75 2.82
CA ILE A 110 1.82 -7.57 4.09
C ILE A 110 3.30 -7.87 3.93
N ARG A 111 4.10 -7.35 4.83
CA ARG A 111 5.53 -7.60 4.96
C ARG A 111 5.88 -7.61 6.41
N ASN A 112 6.86 -8.43 6.82
CA ASN A 112 7.37 -8.40 8.18
C ASN A 112 7.59 -6.95 8.64
N ALA A 113 7.03 -6.59 9.81
CA ALA A 113 6.95 -5.21 10.28
C ALA A 113 8.34 -4.55 10.41
N TRP A 114 9.32 -5.30 10.88
CA TRP A 114 10.69 -4.82 11.05
C TRP A 114 11.40 -4.68 9.70
N ASP A 115 11.24 -5.63 8.79
CA ASP A 115 11.79 -5.54 7.44
C ASP A 115 11.17 -4.37 6.65
N ARG A 116 9.87 -4.13 6.83
CA ARG A 116 9.18 -2.96 6.26
C ARG A 116 9.74 -1.65 6.78
N GLU A 117 10.08 -1.55 8.07
CA GLU A 117 10.67 -0.34 8.66
C GLU A 117 12.05 -0.03 8.09
N VAL A 118 12.89 -1.04 7.87
CA VAL A 118 14.18 -0.87 7.18
C VAL A 118 13.97 -0.38 5.74
N SER A 119 13.01 -0.97 5.02
CA SER A 119 12.66 -0.49 3.67
C SER A 119 12.19 0.96 3.67
N LEU A 120 11.48 1.38 4.70
CA LEU A 120 11.00 2.75 4.86
C LEU A 120 12.14 3.71 5.18
N TYR A 121 13.09 3.29 6.03
CA TYR A 121 14.29 4.08 6.33
C TYR A 121 15.06 4.41 5.07
N PHE A 122 15.45 3.42 4.28
CA PHE A 122 16.18 3.65 3.03
C PHE A 122 15.41 4.54 2.05
N TRP A 123 14.11 4.36 1.95
CA TRP A 123 13.27 5.22 1.11
C TRP A 123 13.23 6.67 1.61
N SER A 124 13.05 6.87 2.91
CA SER A 124 12.90 8.21 3.49
C SER A 124 14.20 9.00 3.52
N THR A 125 15.32 8.30 3.58
CA THR A 125 16.65 8.91 3.71
C THR A 125 17.46 8.98 2.41
N ARG A 126 16.93 8.44 1.32
CA ARG A 126 17.65 8.29 0.03
C ARG A 126 18.26 9.57 -0.54
N ASN A 127 17.69 10.73 -0.22
CA ASN A 127 18.15 12.04 -0.71
C ASN A 127 18.89 12.86 0.38
N LEU A 128 19.12 12.29 1.55
CA LEU A 128 19.81 12.97 2.64
C LEU A 128 21.33 12.77 2.52
N LYS A 129 22.10 13.86 2.60
CA LYS A 129 23.56 13.79 2.64
C LYS A 129 24.07 13.06 3.89
N ASN A 130 23.43 13.32 5.03
CA ASN A 130 23.76 12.74 6.33
C ASN A 130 22.49 12.09 6.92
N PRO A 131 22.15 10.85 6.54
CA PRO A 131 21.00 10.18 7.12
C PRO A 131 21.22 9.90 8.61
N PRO A 132 20.17 9.99 9.45
CA PRO A 132 20.26 9.56 10.84
C PRO A 132 20.59 8.07 10.91
N LYS A 133 21.15 7.59 12.00
CA LYS A 133 21.33 6.15 12.21
C LYS A 133 19.96 5.46 12.26
N PHE A 134 19.89 4.21 11.80
CA PHE A 134 18.61 3.48 11.72
C PHE A 134 17.87 3.40 13.07
N HIS A 135 18.58 3.10 14.16
CA HIS A 135 17.96 2.99 15.49
C HIS A 135 17.37 4.33 15.97
N GLU A 136 17.96 5.46 15.60
CA GLU A 136 17.39 6.78 15.88
C GLU A 136 16.12 7.01 15.04
N PHE A 137 16.17 6.64 13.76
CA PHE A 137 15.03 6.71 12.87
C PHE A 137 13.87 5.86 13.39
N ALA A 138 14.11 4.59 13.69
CA ALA A 138 13.10 3.65 14.16
C ALA A 138 12.50 4.06 15.53
N SER A 139 13.30 4.70 16.40
CA SER A 139 12.85 5.15 17.73
C SER A 139 12.10 6.49 17.71
N ARG A 140 12.46 7.43 16.83
CA ARG A 140 11.88 8.79 16.79
C ARG A 140 10.49 8.85 16.17
N TYR A 141 10.18 7.92 15.27
CA TYR A 141 8.91 7.93 14.54
C TYR A 141 7.71 7.35 15.31
N VAL A 142 7.75 7.39 16.64
CA VAL A 142 6.64 6.96 17.51
C VAL A 142 5.35 7.78 17.25
N THR A 143 5.46 8.98 16.65
CA THR A 143 4.34 9.94 16.61
C THR A 143 3.78 10.24 15.22
N ASN A 144 4.25 9.61 14.13
CA ASN A 144 3.67 9.89 12.82
C ASN A 144 2.39 9.07 12.59
N PRO A 145 1.19 9.70 12.72
CA PRO A 145 -0.10 9.01 12.55
C PRO A 145 -0.35 8.50 11.12
N ASP A 146 0.39 9.00 10.11
CA ASP A 146 0.21 8.63 8.70
C ASP A 146 0.72 7.22 8.37
N ARG A 147 1.36 6.53 9.32
CA ARG A 147 1.88 5.17 9.16
C ARG A 147 0.93 4.06 9.59
N LYS A 148 -0.34 4.29 9.50
CA LYS A 148 -1.37 3.32 9.88
C LYS A 148 -1.59 2.28 8.78
N THR A 149 -0.55 1.49 8.47
CA THR A 149 -0.63 0.46 7.42
C THR A 149 -1.80 -0.49 7.66
N PHE A 150 -2.02 -0.90 8.91
CA PHE A 150 -3.14 -1.78 9.29
C PHE A 150 -4.52 -1.20 8.92
N GLN A 151 -4.69 0.12 8.94
CA GLN A 151 -5.96 0.77 8.57
C GLN A 151 -6.24 0.76 7.06
N ILE A 152 -5.24 0.49 6.23
CA ILE A 152 -5.43 0.40 4.78
C ILE A 152 -6.31 -0.79 4.44
N TYR A 153 -6.22 -1.87 5.19
CA TYR A 153 -6.94 -3.11 4.94
C TYR A 153 -7.77 -3.60 6.13
N SER A 154 -8.07 -2.71 7.09
CA SER A 154 -8.95 -3.00 8.21
C SER A 154 -9.96 -1.88 8.47
N ILE A 155 -11.13 -2.24 9.01
CA ILE A 155 -12.20 -1.34 9.46
C ILE A 155 -12.55 -1.71 10.89
N GLY A 156 -12.55 -0.72 11.80
CA GLY A 156 -12.83 -0.97 13.21
C GLY A 156 -11.90 -1.99 13.89
N GLY A 157 -10.68 -2.16 13.36
CA GLY A 157 -9.71 -3.14 13.86
C GLY A 157 -9.87 -4.55 13.29
N LYS A 158 -10.90 -4.81 12.47
CA LYS A 158 -11.10 -6.09 11.77
C LYS A 158 -10.50 -6.01 10.37
N VAL A 159 -9.70 -6.99 9.97
CA VAL A 159 -9.18 -7.11 8.61
C VAL A 159 -10.34 -7.35 7.66
N VAL A 160 -10.42 -6.55 6.59
CA VAL A 160 -11.45 -6.67 5.54
C VAL A 160 -10.87 -7.20 4.22
N ALA A 161 -9.56 -7.40 4.15
CA ALA A 161 -8.92 -8.02 2.99
C ALA A 161 -9.23 -9.53 2.98
N ASP A 162 -9.78 -10.02 1.87
CA ASP A 162 -10.11 -11.43 1.67
C ASP A 162 -8.89 -12.25 1.27
N THR A 163 -7.91 -11.59 0.63
CA THR A 163 -6.64 -12.21 0.20
C THR A 163 -5.46 -11.40 0.69
N ILE A 164 -4.52 -12.08 1.34
CA ILE A 164 -3.29 -11.49 1.87
C ILE A 164 -2.11 -12.05 1.08
N LEU A 165 -1.42 -11.18 0.33
CA LEU A 165 -0.16 -11.52 -0.32
C LEU A 165 0.98 -11.24 0.65
N ARG A 166 1.90 -12.18 0.82
CA ARG A 166 3.09 -12.01 1.66
C ARG A 166 4.25 -11.54 0.81
N HIS A 167 4.93 -10.49 1.24
CA HIS A 167 6.09 -9.94 0.51
C HIS A 167 7.16 -11.00 0.25
N GLU A 168 7.34 -11.90 1.19
CA GLU A 168 8.31 -12.99 1.16
C GLU A 168 8.01 -14.00 0.04
N ASN A 169 6.73 -14.18 -0.31
CA ASN A 169 6.23 -15.10 -1.34
C ASN A 169 5.48 -14.37 -2.47
N LEU A 170 5.80 -13.08 -2.69
CA LEU A 170 4.94 -12.17 -3.45
C LEU A 170 4.61 -12.66 -4.86
N ALA A 171 5.56 -13.26 -5.57
CA ALA A 171 5.33 -13.77 -6.92
C ALA A 171 4.34 -14.94 -6.94
N THR A 172 4.51 -15.90 -6.03
CA THR A 172 3.63 -17.07 -5.90
C THR A 172 2.22 -16.65 -5.48
N ASP A 173 2.12 -15.81 -4.43
CA ASP A 173 0.84 -15.34 -3.90
C ASP A 173 0.08 -14.49 -4.94
N TYR A 174 0.81 -13.64 -5.70
CA TYR A 174 0.24 -12.87 -6.80
C TYR A 174 -0.34 -13.77 -7.89
N THR A 175 0.42 -14.79 -8.33
CA THR A 175 -0.04 -15.74 -9.34
C THR A 175 -1.30 -16.47 -8.87
N ALA A 176 -1.31 -16.97 -7.64
CA ALA A 176 -2.47 -17.63 -7.05
C ALA A 176 -3.70 -16.70 -6.98
N PHE A 177 -3.49 -15.44 -6.60
CA PHE A 177 -4.55 -14.44 -6.56
C PHE A 177 -5.15 -14.20 -7.97
N VAL A 178 -4.32 -13.94 -8.98
CA VAL A 178 -4.79 -13.67 -10.36
C VAL A 178 -5.51 -14.89 -10.93
N SER A 179 -4.99 -16.09 -10.72
CA SER A 179 -5.66 -17.34 -11.12
C SER A 179 -7.03 -17.49 -10.43
N SER A 180 -7.16 -17.07 -9.17
CA SER A 180 -8.44 -17.10 -8.44
C SER A 180 -9.51 -16.13 -8.98
N LEU A 181 -9.12 -15.21 -9.87
CA LEU A 181 -10.04 -14.34 -10.63
C LEU A 181 -10.49 -14.95 -11.96
N GLY A 182 -10.07 -16.19 -12.27
CA GLY A 182 -10.38 -16.86 -13.54
C GLY A 182 -9.49 -16.40 -14.71
N ILE A 183 -8.37 -15.72 -14.43
CA ILE A 183 -7.45 -15.22 -15.44
C ILE A 183 -6.35 -16.26 -15.68
N ALA A 184 -6.30 -16.82 -16.90
CA ALA A 184 -5.36 -17.90 -17.24
C ALA A 184 -3.92 -17.42 -17.48
N GLU A 185 -3.76 -16.24 -18.10
CA GLU A 185 -2.44 -15.67 -18.38
C GLU A 185 -2.03 -14.69 -17.28
N VAL A 186 -1.06 -15.11 -16.47
CA VAL A 186 -0.52 -14.29 -15.39
C VAL A 186 0.81 -13.68 -15.80
N SER A 187 0.83 -12.36 -15.98
CA SER A 187 2.11 -11.65 -16.25
C SER A 187 3.01 -11.70 -15.02
N SER A 188 4.32 -11.87 -15.25
CA SER A 188 5.30 -11.79 -14.17
C SER A 188 5.31 -10.41 -13.50
N LEU A 189 5.63 -10.38 -12.21
CA LEU A 189 5.77 -9.12 -11.49
C LEU A 189 7.01 -8.35 -11.97
N PRO A 190 6.87 -7.06 -12.36
CA PRO A 190 8.00 -6.23 -12.68
C PRO A 190 8.83 -5.94 -11.41
N ASN A 191 10.14 -5.91 -11.54
CA ASN A 191 11.03 -5.51 -10.44
C ASN A 191 11.05 -3.99 -10.29
N ALA A 192 9.99 -3.42 -9.76
CA ALA A 192 9.79 -1.98 -9.72
C ALA A 192 10.74 -1.24 -8.76
N LYS A 193 11.31 -1.90 -7.73
CA LYS A 193 12.09 -1.24 -6.65
C LYS A 193 13.20 -2.11 -6.06
N GLY A 194 13.75 -3.05 -6.80
CA GLY A 194 14.79 -3.97 -6.29
C GLY A 194 16.15 -3.30 -5.99
N SER A 195 16.38 -2.08 -6.49
CA SER A 195 17.69 -1.40 -6.45
C SER A 195 17.97 -0.57 -5.19
N PHE A 196 16.98 -0.38 -4.30
CA PHE A 196 17.16 0.49 -3.12
C PHE A 196 17.88 -0.18 -1.94
N ARG A 197 18.09 -1.48 -1.99
CA ARG A 197 18.86 -2.23 -1.00
C ARG A 197 20.06 -2.90 -1.66
N THR A 198 21.24 -2.67 -1.10
CA THR A 198 22.45 -3.42 -1.46
C THR A 198 22.35 -4.86 -0.96
N ALA A 199 23.19 -5.77 -1.46
CA ALA A 199 23.23 -7.16 -1.02
C ALA A 199 23.43 -7.27 0.51
N GLU A 200 24.26 -6.39 1.07
CA GLU A 200 24.58 -6.32 2.51
C GLU A 200 23.41 -5.85 3.38
N SER A 201 22.46 -5.09 2.80
CA SER A 201 21.27 -4.59 3.50
C SER A 201 20.07 -5.53 3.42
N ARG A 202 20.24 -6.78 2.95
CA ARG A 202 19.13 -7.74 2.81
C ARG A 202 18.68 -8.31 4.14
N ASP A 203 19.60 -8.56 5.06
CA ASP A 203 19.21 -8.96 6.42
C ASP A 203 18.84 -7.73 7.24
N TYR A 204 17.52 -7.51 7.39
CA TYR A 204 16.99 -6.37 8.13
C TYR A 204 17.40 -6.39 9.61
N ARG A 205 17.71 -7.55 10.19
CA ARG A 205 18.01 -7.73 11.61
C ARG A 205 19.29 -7.03 12.01
N SER A 206 20.26 -6.93 11.11
CA SER A 206 21.55 -6.27 11.34
C SER A 206 21.44 -4.77 11.66
N PHE A 207 20.29 -4.14 11.35
CA PHE A 207 20.04 -2.72 11.60
C PHE A 207 19.54 -2.42 13.01
N TYR A 208 19.08 -3.46 13.74
CA TYR A 208 18.31 -3.31 14.95
C TYR A 208 19.16 -3.47 16.22
N ASP A 209 18.82 -2.65 17.22
CA ASP A 209 19.13 -2.87 18.63
C ASP A 209 17.84 -3.22 19.42
N LYS A 210 17.97 -3.61 20.67
CA LYS A 210 16.84 -3.98 21.53
C LYS A 210 15.76 -2.88 21.59
N ARG A 211 16.19 -1.62 21.67
CA ARG A 211 15.28 -0.47 21.79
C ARG A 211 14.47 -0.24 20.51
N SER A 212 15.10 -0.33 19.37
CA SER A 212 14.43 -0.15 18.06
C SER A 212 13.52 -1.33 17.72
N ILE A 213 13.87 -2.56 18.13
CA ILE A 213 12.98 -3.73 18.02
C ILE A 213 11.67 -3.47 18.77
N GLU A 214 11.76 -3.06 20.04
CA GLU A 214 10.57 -2.78 20.86
C GLU A 214 9.79 -1.55 20.35
N ALA A 215 10.46 -0.54 19.86
CA ALA A 215 9.80 0.63 19.27
C ALA A 215 8.92 0.27 18.08
N VAL A 216 9.41 -0.61 17.18
CA VAL A 216 8.63 -1.12 16.04
C VAL A 216 7.51 -2.05 16.52
N ARG A 217 7.80 -2.96 17.47
CA ARG A 217 6.80 -3.86 18.06
C ARG A 217 5.60 -3.08 18.61
N ASN A 218 5.85 -2.08 19.42
CA ASN A 218 4.80 -1.26 20.02
C ASN A 218 4.00 -0.47 18.98
N ARG A 219 4.67 0.12 17.99
CA ARG A 219 4.03 0.91 16.93
C ARG A 219 3.16 0.09 16.00
N GLN A 220 3.60 -1.12 15.68
CA GLN A 220 2.95 -2.03 14.72
C GLN A 220 2.22 -3.19 15.42
N ARG A 221 2.00 -3.07 16.73
CA ARG A 221 1.50 -4.14 17.61
C ARG A 221 0.32 -4.90 17.01
N ARG A 222 -0.71 -4.19 16.54
CA ARG A 222 -1.93 -4.82 16.00
C ARG A 222 -1.65 -5.70 14.79
N GLU A 223 -0.79 -5.25 13.89
CA GLU A 223 -0.43 -6.01 12.69
C GLU A 223 0.45 -7.20 13.03
N ILE A 224 1.44 -6.99 13.93
CA ILE A 224 2.34 -8.04 14.42
C ILE A 224 1.55 -9.15 15.11
N GLU A 225 0.64 -8.81 16.01
CA GLU A 225 -0.20 -9.77 16.74
C GLU A 225 -1.18 -10.48 15.78
N TYR A 226 -1.82 -9.75 14.87
CA TYR A 226 -2.80 -10.35 13.95
C TYR A 226 -2.18 -11.38 13.00
N PHE A 227 -0.97 -11.12 12.51
CA PHE A 227 -0.28 -12.01 11.56
C PHE A 227 0.80 -12.89 12.20
N ASN A 228 0.92 -12.90 13.53
CA ASN A 228 1.94 -13.64 14.28
C ASN A 228 3.37 -13.38 13.75
N MET A 229 3.69 -12.09 13.49
CA MET A 229 5.00 -11.74 12.96
C MET A 229 6.07 -11.84 14.05
N THR A 230 7.19 -12.46 13.72
CA THR A 230 8.38 -12.53 14.58
C THR A 230 9.49 -11.66 14.04
N PHE A 231 10.43 -11.29 14.92
CA PHE A 231 11.65 -10.57 14.52
C PHE A 231 12.70 -11.54 13.94
N GLU A 232 12.56 -12.84 14.21
CA GLU A 232 13.46 -13.93 13.81
C GLU A 232 13.37 -14.26 12.33
#